data_6df94a8e2732e68c6f815eb6072e85ec
#
_entry.id   6df94a8e2732e68c6f815eb6072e85ec
#
_cell.length_a   1.000
_cell.length_b   1.000
_cell.length_c   1.000
_cell.angle_alpha   90.00
_cell.angle_beta   90.00
_cell.angle_gamma   90.00
#
_symmetry.space_group_name_H-M   'P 1'
#
loop_
_entity.id
_entity.type
_entity.pdbx_description
1 polymer ?
#
loop_
_entity_poly.entity_id
_entity_poly.type
_entity_poly.pdbx_seq_one_letter_code
_entity_poly.pdbx_strand_id
1 'polypeptide(L)'
;MNIKKTLTIALILCFTYSPVFAEDSANVFSELNGPSAFQPITLTSSEVIFKQSTTNVDVIDPPISASYLPGGRGVDKLVIYTPNFGIHTGTNEFGTEAIVEGNTVTSLSGADSTIPKDGLVISGHGKAKNWITQNINVGSKVYVDIMNKKITVYTTSDSFTYEAKVKINEALSIMDYYKNSMSNYNYNLPHKHIQVAENYLKIAESEKKNSAVLKQYTQEAIDEANMAIKTSLPYIADEVKGVWLRPTETSPEQIIFTLDNLKANGFNNIFLETYFHGKTIFPSEVMNKYGFNVQNEKFESFDPLKVWIKEAHKRDIKVHIWFQSFYVGNLQPELHPSSILAVRPDWANKTKKFANEPKATKSISEHNGYFLDPANPEVQNFLEELITEIIDRYNPDGINLDYIRYPNASSTKDMDAWGFTDYARNEFKQQFGKDPYELTTADVLWYDWNQYRRNNVTKFVQRIGKLGREKGVYISAVIFPDLASALAKKQQDWRTWSSKNYIDGFTPLFLTYDSKMLASMMNDVQNVKSPNTDLFAGLFVTFMGGASEDLIKQIYETRKMNVNGVILFDYAHTTAVYTSTLMASAFNPSTKKEKHTIAQTDNAQKKKKFWFLPKKKQEVKK
;
A
#
# COMPACT_ATOMS: atom_id res chain seq x y z
N MET A 1 14.21 -64.36 -15.73
CA MET A 1 12.94 -63.67 -15.39
C MET A 1 13.25 -62.16 -15.36
N ASN A 2 12.81 -61.48 -16.44
CA ASN A 2 13.20 -60.10 -16.72
C ASN A 2 12.38 -59.10 -15.89
N ILE A 3 13.05 -58.14 -15.24
CA ILE A 3 12.43 -56.95 -14.71
C ILE A 3 13.05 -55.74 -15.43
N LYS A 4 12.25 -55.11 -16.29
CA LYS A 4 12.58 -53.87 -17.02
C LYS A 4 12.63 -52.71 -16.06
N LYS A 5 13.78 -52.00 -16.00
CA LYS A 5 13.90 -50.68 -15.41
C LYS A 5 13.46 -49.63 -16.44
N THR A 6 12.41 -48.90 -16.14
CA THR A 6 11.99 -47.75 -16.92
C THR A 6 12.74 -46.52 -16.39
N LEU A 7 13.62 -45.96 -17.18
CA LEU A 7 14.34 -44.72 -16.92
C LEU A 7 13.51 -43.55 -17.45
N THR A 8 13.00 -42.71 -16.58
CA THR A 8 12.33 -41.45 -16.98
C THR A 8 13.41 -40.37 -17.13
N ILE A 9 13.66 -39.99 -18.38
CA ILE A 9 14.56 -38.87 -18.71
C ILE A 9 13.76 -37.59 -18.58
N ALA A 10 14.14 -36.75 -17.61
CA ALA A 10 13.67 -35.37 -17.52
C ALA A 10 14.40 -34.52 -18.55
N LEU A 11 13.69 -33.99 -19.52
CA LEU A 11 14.21 -33.08 -20.53
C LEU A 11 14.36 -31.69 -19.91
N ILE A 12 15.59 -31.27 -19.61
CA ILE A 12 15.91 -29.89 -19.26
C ILE A 12 16.05 -29.12 -20.57
N LEU A 13 15.06 -28.29 -20.87
CA LEU A 13 15.14 -27.30 -21.95
C LEU A 13 15.97 -26.11 -21.48
N CYS A 14 17.26 -26.13 -21.79
CA CYS A 14 18.09 -24.94 -21.76
C CYS A 14 17.75 -24.05 -22.94
N PHE A 15 17.07 -22.94 -22.71
CA PHE A 15 16.98 -21.86 -23.69
C PHE A 15 18.31 -21.11 -23.71
N THR A 16 19.17 -21.44 -24.68
CA THR A 16 20.32 -20.60 -25.05
C THR A 16 19.79 -19.44 -25.89
N TYR A 17 19.79 -18.25 -25.33
CA TYR A 17 19.61 -17.02 -26.10
C TYR A 17 20.88 -16.76 -26.91
N SER A 18 20.81 -16.95 -28.21
CA SER A 18 21.76 -16.36 -29.16
C SER A 18 21.32 -14.94 -29.48
N PRO A 19 22.19 -13.94 -29.46
CA PRO A 19 21.84 -12.61 -29.91
C PRO A 19 21.72 -12.61 -31.44
N VAL A 20 20.51 -12.47 -31.96
CA VAL A 20 20.30 -12.11 -33.37
C VAL A 20 20.53 -10.61 -33.47
N PHE A 21 21.51 -10.24 -34.27
CA PHE A 21 21.86 -8.84 -34.54
C PHE A 21 20.72 -8.08 -35.20
N ALA A 22 20.59 -6.82 -34.79
CA ALA A 22 19.65 -5.85 -35.33
C ALA A 22 20.01 -5.51 -36.77
N GLU A 23 19.21 -6.02 -37.71
CA GLU A 23 18.97 -5.41 -39.00
C GLU A 23 17.46 -5.43 -39.24
N ASP A 24 16.88 -4.26 -39.57
CA ASP A 24 15.48 -3.97 -39.87
C ASP A 24 14.50 -3.87 -38.68
N SER A 25 14.83 -3.08 -37.68
CA SER A 25 13.82 -2.64 -36.69
C SER A 25 12.72 -1.72 -37.27
N ALA A 26 12.92 -1.13 -38.42
CA ALA A 26 11.92 -0.26 -39.07
C ALA A 26 10.80 -1.04 -39.78
N ASN A 27 11.04 -2.29 -40.20
CA ASN A 27 10.03 -3.10 -40.91
C ASN A 27 9.20 -4.00 -39.99
N VAL A 28 9.67 -4.31 -38.79
CA VAL A 28 8.93 -5.12 -37.82
C VAL A 28 7.74 -4.35 -37.23
N PHE A 29 7.85 -3.02 -37.17
CA PHE A 29 6.76 -2.15 -36.71
C PHE A 29 5.60 -1.98 -37.70
N SER A 30 5.80 -2.30 -38.99
CA SER A 30 4.73 -2.19 -40.00
C SER A 30 3.82 -3.42 -40.05
N GLU A 31 4.21 -4.55 -39.47
CA GLU A 31 3.42 -5.80 -39.47
C GLU A 31 2.76 -6.13 -38.13
N LEU A 32 3.22 -5.54 -37.02
CA LEU A 32 2.52 -5.57 -35.75
C LEU A 32 1.65 -4.32 -35.69
N ASN A 33 0.34 -4.46 -35.55
CA ASN A 33 -0.59 -3.39 -35.21
C ASN A 33 -0.15 -2.78 -33.86
N GLY A 34 0.77 -1.82 -33.88
CA GLY A 34 1.21 -1.09 -32.70
C GLY A 34 0.02 -0.33 -32.09
N PRO A 35 0.15 0.18 -30.84
CA PRO A 35 -0.92 0.91 -30.18
C PRO A 35 -1.55 1.95 -31.10
N SER A 36 -2.88 2.06 -31.08
CA SER A 36 -3.63 3.01 -31.92
C SER A 36 -3.14 4.46 -31.80
N ALA A 37 -2.51 4.81 -30.67
CA ALA A 37 -1.88 6.13 -30.46
C ALA A 37 -0.67 6.41 -31.37
N PHE A 38 -0.10 5.40 -32.03
CA PHE A 38 0.97 5.56 -33.02
C PHE A 38 0.45 5.78 -34.44
N GLN A 39 -0.87 5.67 -34.64
CA GLN A 39 -1.48 5.94 -35.93
C GLN A 39 -1.88 7.42 -36.02
N PRO A 40 -1.62 8.09 -37.16
CA PRO A 40 -2.02 9.48 -37.36
C PRO A 40 -3.53 9.67 -37.18
N ILE A 41 -3.92 10.67 -36.41
CA ILE A 41 -5.33 11.00 -36.15
C ILE A 41 -5.78 12.02 -37.22
N THR A 42 -6.84 11.69 -37.94
CA THR A 42 -7.47 12.61 -38.87
C THR A 42 -8.59 13.36 -38.15
N LEU A 43 -8.37 14.64 -37.86
CA LEU A 43 -9.35 15.56 -37.30
C LEU A 43 -9.46 16.79 -38.22
N THR A 44 -10.68 17.27 -38.43
CA THR A 44 -10.89 18.54 -39.11
C THR A 44 -10.51 19.69 -38.18
N SER A 45 -10.12 20.84 -38.75
CA SER A 45 -9.78 22.02 -37.94
C SER A 45 -10.96 22.55 -37.11
N SER A 46 -12.20 22.22 -37.49
CA SER A 46 -13.42 22.58 -36.75
C SER A 46 -13.68 21.66 -35.53
N GLU A 47 -13.09 20.48 -35.51
CA GLU A 47 -13.21 19.53 -34.37
C GLU A 47 -12.19 19.81 -33.27
N VAL A 48 -11.05 20.41 -33.63
CA VAL A 48 -9.96 20.66 -32.70
C VAL A 48 -10.16 21.99 -32.00
N ILE A 49 -10.44 21.97 -30.70
CA ILE A 49 -10.51 23.14 -29.82
C ILE A 49 -9.11 23.56 -29.37
N PHE A 50 -8.24 22.59 -29.13
CA PHE A 50 -6.90 22.82 -28.59
C PHE A 50 -5.93 21.78 -29.13
N LYS A 51 -4.71 22.21 -29.51
CA LYS A 51 -3.64 21.32 -29.99
C LYS A 51 -2.33 21.71 -29.36
N GLN A 52 -1.66 20.76 -28.75
CA GLN A 52 -0.33 20.92 -28.18
C GLN A 52 0.60 19.83 -28.68
N SER A 53 1.89 20.15 -28.79
CA SER A 53 2.88 19.12 -29.12
C SER A 53 4.23 19.45 -28.51
N THR A 54 5.01 18.40 -28.27
CA THR A 54 6.39 18.51 -27.81
C THR A 54 7.25 17.42 -28.42
N THR A 55 8.53 17.71 -28.60
CA THR A 55 9.58 16.76 -28.99
C THR A 55 10.48 16.36 -27.83
N ASN A 56 10.18 16.86 -26.63
CA ASN A 56 10.94 16.49 -25.43
C ASN A 56 10.43 15.17 -24.84
N VAL A 57 10.60 14.09 -25.60
CA VAL A 57 10.01 12.78 -25.36
C VAL A 57 11.06 11.68 -25.57
N ASP A 58 11.08 10.70 -24.66
CA ASP A 58 11.74 9.43 -24.86
C ASP A 58 10.67 8.31 -24.93
N VAL A 59 10.73 7.50 -25.98
CA VAL A 59 9.84 6.34 -26.13
C VAL A 59 10.58 5.09 -25.67
N ILE A 60 9.99 4.33 -24.76
CA ILE A 60 10.51 3.08 -24.25
C ILE A 60 9.70 1.93 -24.84
N ASP A 61 10.30 1.28 -25.81
CA ASP A 61 9.83 0.11 -26.51
C ASP A 61 11.07 -0.66 -26.98
N PRO A 62 11.24 -1.85 -26.77
CA PRO A 62 10.93 -2.99 -25.97
C PRO A 62 11.66 -3.02 -24.60
N PRO A 63 11.64 -4.12 -23.83
CA PRO A 63 12.05 -4.14 -22.43
C PRO A 63 13.51 -3.72 -22.25
N ILE A 64 13.74 -2.43 -22.08
CA ILE A 64 14.97 -1.93 -21.52
C ILE A 64 14.85 -2.13 -20.02
N SER A 65 15.73 -2.91 -19.43
CA SER A 65 15.84 -3.06 -17.98
C SER A 65 15.71 -1.68 -17.32
N ALA A 66 14.90 -1.55 -16.27
CA ALA A 66 14.72 -0.30 -15.53
C ALA A 66 16.05 0.31 -15.04
N SER A 67 17.13 -0.48 -14.97
CA SER A 67 18.50 -0.04 -14.70
C SER A 67 19.16 0.73 -15.87
N TYR A 68 18.55 0.73 -17.04
CA TYR A 68 19.07 1.41 -18.23
C TYR A 68 18.41 2.78 -18.51
N LEU A 69 17.51 3.23 -17.64
CA LEU A 69 16.99 4.59 -17.77
C LEU A 69 18.05 5.57 -17.27
N PRO A 70 18.74 6.29 -18.18
CA PRO A 70 19.88 7.12 -17.78
C PRO A 70 19.41 8.24 -16.85
N GLY A 71 20.05 8.34 -15.69
CA GLY A 71 19.94 9.50 -14.84
C GLY A 71 18.60 9.70 -14.12
N GLY A 72 17.94 8.61 -13.75
CA GLY A 72 16.57 8.72 -13.24
C GLY A 72 15.67 9.19 -14.37
N ARG A 73 14.54 8.59 -14.52
CA ARG A 73 13.52 8.85 -15.54
C ARG A 73 13.33 10.34 -15.75
N GLY A 74 13.96 10.86 -16.79
CA GLY A 74 14.08 12.24 -17.22
C GLY A 74 13.23 13.26 -16.48
N VAL A 75 13.79 13.92 -15.48
CA VAL A 75 13.10 14.93 -14.66
C VAL A 75 12.41 16.00 -15.53
N ASP A 76 12.89 16.18 -16.74
CA ASP A 76 12.41 17.20 -17.69
C ASP A 76 11.88 16.63 -19.00
N LYS A 77 11.92 15.30 -19.21
CA LYS A 77 11.42 14.65 -20.44
C LYS A 77 10.20 13.79 -20.16
N LEU A 78 9.27 13.79 -21.10
CA LEU A 78 8.19 12.81 -21.13
C LEU A 78 8.77 11.44 -21.48
N VAL A 79 8.30 10.42 -20.78
CA VAL A 79 8.64 9.01 -21.04
C VAL A 79 7.37 8.29 -21.46
N ILE A 80 7.40 7.64 -22.62
CA ILE A 80 6.26 6.85 -23.12
C ILE A 80 6.56 5.38 -22.91
N TYR A 81 5.72 4.73 -22.14
CA TYR A 81 5.76 3.29 -21.90
C TYR A 81 4.74 2.58 -22.77
N THR A 82 5.18 1.58 -23.52
CA THR A 82 4.32 0.72 -24.34
C THR A 82 4.10 -0.64 -23.66
N PRO A 83 3.13 -1.46 -24.11
CA PRO A 83 2.92 -2.81 -23.58
C PRO A 83 4.15 -3.72 -23.62
N ASN A 84 5.09 -3.46 -24.54
CA ASN A 84 6.34 -4.21 -24.64
C ASN A 84 7.30 -3.95 -23.47
N PHE A 85 7.15 -2.85 -22.75
CA PHE A 85 7.94 -2.55 -21.57
C PHE A 85 7.60 -3.49 -20.40
N GLY A 86 6.33 -3.83 -20.22
CA GLY A 86 5.84 -4.65 -19.12
C GLY A 86 4.41 -4.31 -18.72
N ILE A 87 4.02 -4.76 -17.54
CA ILE A 87 2.64 -4.55 -17.04
C ILE A 87 2.49 -3.17 -16.39
N HIS A 88 3.56 -2.68 -15.72
CA HIS A 88 3.57 -1.44 -14.95
C HIS A 88 4.73 -0.55 -15.34
N THR A 89 4.55 0.76 -15.22
CA THR A 89 5.58 1.75 -15.53
C THR A 89 6.71 1.80 -14.50
N GLY A 90 6.41 1.43 -13.25
CA GLY A 90 7.30 1.58 -12.11
C GLY A 90 7.66 3.04 -11.80
N THR A 91 6.86 4.01 -12.22
CA THR A 91 7.01 5.44 -11.87
C THR A 91 6.74 5.65 -10.38
N ASN A 92 7.53 6.50 -9.72
CA ASN A 92 7.31 6.79 -8.30
C ASN A 92 6.24 7.86 -8.08
N GLU A 93 5.85 8.06 -6.82
CA GLU A 93 4.80 8.97 -6.37
C GLU A 93 5.02 10.45 -6.69
N PHE A 94 6.22 10.83 -7.09
CA PHE A 94 6.54 12.22 -7.48
C PHE A 94 6.23 12.51 -8.95
N GLY A 95 5.94 11.47 -9.73
CA GLY A 95 5.57 11.58 -11.14
C GLY A 95 4.11 11.99 -11.37
N THR A 96 3.75 12.12 -12.66
CA THR A 96 2.38 12.18 -13.15
C THR A 96 2.33 11.38 -14.44
N GLU A 97 1.25 10.61 -14.61
CA GLU A 97 1.06 9.74 -15.75
C GLU A 97 -0.29 9.99 -16.41
N ALA A 98 -0.31 9.92 -17.73
CA ALA A 98 -1.53 9.91 -18.52
C ALA A 98 -1.65 8.52 -19.17
N ILE A 99 -2.71 7.80 -18.84
CA ILE A 99 -3.02 6.48 -19.37
C ILE A 99 -3.82 6.67 -20.65
N VAL A 100 -3.35 6.09 -21.75
CA VAL A 100 -3.95 6.21 -23.08
C VAL A 100 -4.39 4.82 -23.52
N GLU A 101 -5.69 4.62 -23.72
CA GLU A 101 -6.27 3.41 -24.32
C GLU A 101 -6.69 3.73 -25.76
N GLY A 102 -6.25 2.90 -26.71
CA GLY A 102 -6.31 3.26 -28.11
C GLY A 102 -5.51 4.55 -28.36
N ASN A 103 -6.19 5.62 -28.67
CA ASN A 103 -5.61 6.97 -28.79
C ASN A 103 -6.23 8.00 -27.82
N THR A 104 -7.01 7.55 -26.84
CA THR A 104 -7.74 8.43 -25.92
C THR A 104 -7.16 8.37 -24.52
N VAL A 105 -6.92 9.50 -23.89
CA VAL A 105 -6.55 9.56 -22.48
C VAL A 105 -7.77 9.14 -21.65
N THR A 106 -7.64 8.02 -20.94
CA THR A 106 -8.73 7.46 -20.13
C THR A 106 -8.64 7.86 -18.67
N SER A 107 -7.41 8.12 -18.18
CA SER A 107 -7.19 8.59 -16.81
C SER A 107 -5.86 9.32 -16.67
N LEU A 108 -5.76 10.12 -15.61
CA LEU A 108 -4.51 10.68 -15.11
C LEU A 108 -4.18 10.00 -13.78
N SER A 109 -2.92 9.66 -13.59
CA SER A 109 -2.41 8.95 -12.42
C SER A 109 -1.11 9.61 -11.95
N GLY A 110 -0.64 9.34 -10.74
CA GLY A 110 0.61 9.91 -10.22
C GLY A 110 1.75 8.90 -10.13
N ALA A 111 1.48 7.59 -10.18
CA ALA A 111 2.53 6.60 -9.98
C ALA A 111 2.15 5.22 -10.52
N ASP A 112 3.15 4.54 -11.03
CA ASP A 112 3.17 3.10 -11.34
C ASP A 112 1.92 2.54 -12.01
N SER A 113 1.44 3.24 -13.04
CA SER A 113 0.21 2.87 -13.75
C SER A 113 0.38 1.56 -14.51
N THR A 114 -0.71 0.80 -14.54
CA THR A 114 -0.83 -0.35 -15.46
C THR A 114 -0.82 0.13 -16.90
N ILE A 115 0.02 -0.48 -17.74
CA ILE A 115 0.11 -0.16 -19.16
C ILE A 115 -1.01 -0.90 -19.91
N PRO A 116 -1.93 -0.18 -20.61
CA PRO A 116 -3.01 -0.83 -21.36
C PRO A 116 -2.47 -1.71 -22.49
N LYS A 117 -3.10 -2.84 -22.76
CA LYS A 117 -2.70 -3.78 -23.83
C LYS A 117 -2.77 -3.13 -25.23
N ASP A 118 -3.82 -2.34 -25.50
CA ASP A 118 -3.93 -1.49 -26.68
C ASP A 118 -3.83 -0.02 -26.24
N GLY A 119 -2.60 0.38 -25.91
CA GLY A 119 -2.39 1.75 -25.45
C GLY A 119 -0.96 2.00 -25.01
N LEU A 120 -0.78 3.05 -24.24
CA LEU A 120 0.50 3.48 -23.71
C LEU A 120 0.30 4.31 -22.42
N VAL A 121 1.38 4.57 -21.70
CA VAL A 121 1.38 5.52 -20.59
C VAL A 121 2.42 6.59 -20.85
N ILE A 122 1.99 7.85 -20.73
CA ILE A 122 2.86 9.04 -20.82
C ILE A 122 3.20 9.44 -19.39
N SER A 123 4.47 9.34 -19.01
CA SER A 123 4.95 9.63 -17.66
C SER A 123 5.88 10.84 -17.65
N GLY A 124 5.85 11.62 -16.59
CA GLY A 124 6.72 12.78 -16.42
C GLY A 124 7.00 13.15 -14.98
N HIS A 125 8.21 13.67 -14.75
CA HIS A 125 8.64 14.26 -13.48
C HIS A 125 9.09 15.71 -13.74
N GLY A 126 9.15 16.56 -12.71
CA GLY A 126 9.63 17.92 -12.85
C GLY A 126 8.86 18.72 -13.91
N LYS A 127 9.56 19.28 -14.92
CA LYS A 127 8.94 20.04 -16.01
C LYS A 127 8.03 19.20 -16.88
N ALA A 128 8.37 17.91 -17.09
CA ALA A 128 7.53 17.00 -17.85
C ALA A 128 6.20 16.72 -17.13
N LYS A 129 6.20 16.59 -15.80
CA LYS A 129 4.98 16.54 -14.99
C LYS A 129 4.10 17.76 -15.24
N ASN A 130 4.69 18.96 -15.15
CA ASN A 130 3.95 20.21 -15.40
C ASN A 130 3.37 20.26 -16.82
N TRP A 131 4.10 19.74 -17.82
CA TRP A 131 3.60 19.69 -19.18
C TRP A 131 2.38 18.77 -19.31
N ILE A 132 2.40 17.57 -18.66
CA ILE A 132 1.24 16.67 -18.63
C ILE A 132 0.04 17.39 -18.03
N THR A 133 0.18 17.94 -16.83
CA THR A 133 -0.93 18.56 -16.09
C THR A 133 -1.52 19.79 -16.79
N GLN A 134 -0.74 20.49 -17.62
CA GLN A 134 -1.19 21.67 -18.34
C GLN A 134 -1.80 21.36 -19.71
N ASN A 135 -1.45 20.25 -20.33
CA ASN A 135 -1.75 20.00 -21.75
C ASN A 135 -2.55 18.71 -22.00
N ILE A 136 -2.64 17.81 -21.03
CA ILE A 136 -3.37 16.56 -21.18
C ILE A 136 -4.55 16.54 -20.22
N ASN A 137 -5.75 16.29 -20.75
CA ASN A 137 -6.96 16.06 -19.98
C ASN A 137 -7.53 14.68 -20.31
N VAL A 138 -8.30 14.10 -19.41
CA VAL A 138 -9.08 12.89 -19.69
C VAL A 138 -9.97 13.17 -20.91
N GLY A 139 -10.02 12.23 -21.84
CA GLY A 139 -10.71 12.40 -23.13
C GLY A 139 -9.88 13.05 -24.25
N SER A 140 -8.70 13.61 -23.95
CA SER A 140 -7.79 14.10 -25.01
C SER A 140 -7.38 12.97 -25.95
N LYS A 141 -7.21 13.31 -27.23
CA LYS A 141 -6.68 12.39 -28.23
C LYS A 141 -5.17 12.57 -28.36
N VAL A 142 -4.44 11.47 -28.38
CA VAL A 142 -2.98 11.45 -28.41
C VAL A 142 -2.49 10.78 -29.68
N TYR A 143 -1.52 11.44 -30.33
CA TYR A 143 -0.73 10.88 -31.40
C TYR A 143 0.76 10.94 -31.06
N VAL A 144 1.45 9.82 -31.15
CA VAL A 144 2.88 9.71 -30.94
C VAL A 144 3.58 9.36 -32.23
N ASP A 145 4.38 10.30 -32.72
CA ASP A 145 5.28 10.10 -33.86
C ASP A 145 6.63 9.60 -33.31
N ILE A 146 6.85 8.29 -33.39
CA ILE A 146 8.04 7.62 -32.87
C ILE A 146 9.28 8.11 -33.63
N MET A 147 9.19 8.24 -34.92
CA MET A 147 10.34 8.60 -35.80
C MET A 147 10.87 10.00 -35.49
N ASN A 148 9.96 10.94 -35.24
CA ASN A 148 10.32 12.33 -34.92
C ASN A 148 10.38 12.57 -33.39
N LYS A 149 10.20 11.54 -32.56
CA LYS A 149 10.10 11.65 -31.09
C LYS A 149 9.16 12.78 -30.67
N LYS A 150 7.97 12.81 -31.26
CA LYS A 150 7.00 13.88 -31.06
C LYS A 150 5.67 13.35 -30.59
N ILE A 151 5.16 13.94 -29.53
CA ILE A 151 3.78 13.73 -29.06
C ILE A 151 2.92 14.93 -29.50
N THR A 152 1.71 14.64 -29.93
CA THR A 152 0.68 15.65 -30.19
C THR A 152 -0.60 15.28 -29.46
N VAL A 153 -1.14 16.23 -28.72
CA VAL A 153 -2.37 16.09 -27.94
C VAL A 153 -3.42 17.00 -28.54
N TYR A 154 -4.59 16.45 -28.83
CA TYR A 154 -5.74 17.16 -29.34
C TYR A 154 -6.86 17.13 -28.32
N THR A 155 -7.45 18.28 -28.05
CA THR A 155 -8.68 18.42 -27.26
C THR A 155 -9.81 18.83 -28.18
N THR A 156 -10.85 18.03 -28.23
CA THR A 156 -12.07 18.24 -29.03
C THR A 156 -13.26 18.52 -28.11
N SER A 157 -14.41 18.89 -28.67
CA SER A 157 -15.66 18.99 -27.89
C SER A 157 -15.99 17.65 -27.17
N ASP A 158 -15.74 16.53 -27.86
CA ASP A 158 -15.97 15.21 -27.29
C ASP A 158 -14.97 14.85 -26.19
N SER A 159 -13.74 15.41 -26.24
CA SER A 159 -12.78 15.28 -25.15
C SER A 159 -13.30 15.90 -23.85
N PHE A 160 -13.96 17.05 -23.90
CA PHE A 160 -14.53 17.66 -22.70
C PHE A 160 -15.65 16.82 -22.10
N THR A 161 -16.56 16.29 -22.91
CA THR A 161 -17.69 15.48 -22.41
C THR A 161 -17.29 14.06 -22.01
N TYR A 162 -16.11 13.59 -22.43
CA TYR A 162 -15.66 12.23 -22.20
C TYR A 162 -15.52 11.91 -20.69
N GLU A 163 -14.89 12.79 -19.92
CA GLU A 163 -14.70 12.60 -18.48
C GLU A 163 -16.06 12.54 -17.75
N ALA A 164 -17.00 13.41 -18.10
CA ALA A 164 -18.34 13.37 -17.53
C ALA A 164 -19.04 12.04 -17.82
N LYS A 165 -18.94 11.51 -19.05
CA LYS A 165 -19.47 10.18 -19.41
C LYS A 165 -18.83 9.07 -18.58
N VAL A 166 -17.51 9.08 -18.43
CA VAL A 166 -16.79 8.10 -17.62
C VAL A 166 -17.25 8.15 -16.17
N LYS A 167 -17.36 9.34 -15.58
CA LYS A 167 -17.80 9.53 -14.19
C LYS A 167 -19.24 9.10 -13.97
N ILE A 168 -20.14 9.40 -14.89
CA ILE A 168 -21.55 8.95 -14.82
C ILE A 168 -21.62 7.42 -14.87
N ASN A 169 -20.89 6.79 -15.79
CA ASN A 169 -20.84 5.32 -15.90
C ASN A 169 -20.22 4.68 -14.65
N GLU A 170 -19.20 5.30 -14.05
CA GLU A 170 -18.60 4.85 -12.79
C GLU A 170 -19.64 4.92 -11.66
N ALA A 171 -20.35 6.04 -11.53
CA ALA A 171 -21.41 6.21 -10.54
C ALA A 171 -22.53 5.16 -10.69
N LEU A 172 -22.99 4.91 -11.93
CA LEU A 172 -23.96 3.86 -12.24
C LEU A 172 -23.46 2.49 -11.81
N SER A 173 -22.22 2.16 -12.16
CA SER A 173 -21.61 0.86 -11.84
C SER A 173 -21.51 0.63 -10.34
N ILE A 174 -21.12 1.63 -9.56
CA ILE A 174 -21.02 1.57 -8.10
C ILE A 174 -22.42 1.42 -7.48
N MET A 175 -23.38 2.23 -7.92
CA MET A 175 -24.75 2.16 -7.43
C MET A 175 -25.38 0.78 -7.72
N ASP A 176 -25.22 0.25 -8.93
CA ASP A 176 -25.76 -1.06 -9.33
C ASP A 176 -25.11 -2.21 -8.57
N TYR A 177 -23.80 -2.12 -8.28
CA TYR A 177 -23.13 -3.09 -7.42
C TYR A 177 -23.81 -3.20 -6.06
N TYR A 178 -24.06 -2.09 -5.36
CA TYR A 178 -24.72 -2.11 -4.05
C TYR A 178 -26.18 -2.50 -4.15
N LYS A 179 -26.89 -2.08 -5.20
CA LYS A 179 -28.28 -2.48 -5.46
C LYS A 179 -28.42 -4.01 -5.63
N ASN A 180 -27.41 -4.64 -6.26
CA ASN A 180 -27.43 -6.08 -6.49
C ASN A 180 -26.88 -6.89 -5.30
N SER A 181 -26.01 -6.30 -4.48
CA SER A 181 -25.35 -6.98 -3.37
C SER A 181 -26.01 -6.76 -2.00
N MET A 182 -26.97 -5.81 -1.88
CA MET A 182 -27.60 -5.43 -0.61
C MET A 182 -29.11 -5.30 -0.75
N SER A 183 -29.87 -6.08 0.01
CA SER A 183 -31.33 -6.17 -0.10
C SER A 183 -32.09 -4.88 0.27
N ASN A 184 -31.51 -4.02 1.10
CA ASN A 184 -32.13 -2.79 1.61
C ASN A 184 -31.36 -1.54 1.23
N TYR A 185 -30.60 -1.59 0.14
CA TYR A 185 -29.81 -0.45 -0.31
C TYR A 185 -30.71 0.70 -0.80
N ASN A 186 -30.57 1.86 -0.18
CA ASN A 186 -31.28 3.07 -0.60
C ASN A 186 -30.47 3.83 -1.65
N TYR A 187 -30.84 3.67 -2.90
CA TYR A 187 -30.18 4.31 -4.06
C TYR A 187 -30.85 5.61 -4.52
N ASN A 188 -31.88 6.11 -3.81
CA ASN A 188 -32.63 7.30 -4.27
C ASN A 188 -31.74 8.53 -4.44
N LEU A 189 -30.83 8.77 -3.50
CA LEU A 189 -29.95 9.94 -3.54
C LEU A 189 -28.89 9.84 -4.64
N PRO A 190 -28.08 8.76 -4.76
CA PRO A 190 -27.14 8.63 -5.86
C PRO A 190 -27.83 8.63 -7.23
N HIS A 191 -28.99 7.97 -7.37
CA HIS A 191 -29.74 7.97 -8.61
C HIS A 191 -30.18 9.38 -9.04
N LYS A 192 -30.64 10.22 -8.08
CA LYS A 192 -30.97 11.62 -8.34
C LYS A 192 -29.76 12.40 -8.88
N HIS A 193 -28.60 12.24 -8.26
CA HIS A 193 -27.38 12.89 -8.73
C HIS A 193 -26.98 12.41 -10.14
N ILE A 194 -27.11 11.12 -10.45
CA ILE A 194 -26.87 10.58 -11.80
C ILE A 194 -27.80 11.25 -12.82
N GLN A 195 -29.11 11.35 -12.52
CA GLN A 195 -30.07 11.98 -13.42
C GLN A 195 -29.74 13.47 -13.69
N VAL A 196 -29.29 14.20 -12.67
CA VAL A 196 -28.86 15.59 -12.82
C VAL A 196 -27.59 15.67 -13.67
N ALA A 197 -26.61 14.81 -13.42
CA ALA A 197 -25.38 14.72 -14.23
C ALA A 197 -25.67 14.44 -15.72
N GLU A 198 -26.55 13.48 -16.01
CA GLU A 198 -26.99 13.17 -17.37
C GLU A 198 -27.67 14.35 -18.07
N ASN A 199 -28.47 15.14 -17.32
CA ASN A 199 -29.12 16.35 -17.87
C ASN A 199 -28.09 17.42 -18.22
N TYR A 200 -27.11 17.68 -17.33
CA TYR A 200 -26.02 18.62 -17.64
C TYR A 200 -25.17 18.16 -18.81
N LEU A 201 -24.88 16.85 -18.91
CA LEU A 201 -24.17 16.30 -20.05
C LEU A 201 -24.92 16.51 -21.37
N LYS A 202 -26.26 16.31 -21.40
CA LYS A 202 -27.09 16.61 -22.60
C LYS A 202 -27.03 18.05 -22.99
N ILE A 203 -27.04 19.01 -22.06
CA ILE A 203 -26.90 20.43 -22.33
C ILE A 203 -25.50 20.69 -22.91
N ALA A 204 -24.43 20.18 -22.32
CA ALA A 204 -23.06 20.29 -22.80
C ALA A 204 -22.92 19.78 -24.24
N GLU A 205 -23.53 18.63 -24.55
CA GLU A 205 -23.50 18.04 -25.91
C GLU A 205 -24.30 18.82 -26.94
N SER A 206 -25.36 19.53 -26.53
CA SER A 206 -26.11 20.42 -27.44
C SER A 206 -25.36 21.72 -27.78
N GLU A 207 -24.45 22.16 -26.92
CA GLU A 207 -23.74 23.43 -26.97
C GLU A 207 -22.27 23.31 -27.46
N LYS A 208 -21.96 22.28 -28.25
CA LYS A 208 -20.59 21.97 -28.72
C LYS A 208 -19.83 23.13 -29.34
N LYS A 209 -20.55 24.11 -29.94
CA LYS A 209 -19.96 25.31 -30.56
C LYS A 209 -19.62 26.41 -29.57
N ASN A 210 -20.22 26.42 -28.38
CA ASN A 210 -19.96 27.38 -27.34
C ASN A 210 -19.04 26.77 -26.28
N SER A 211 -17.73 26.94 -26.43
CA SER A 211 -16.72 26.31 -25.60
C SER A 211 -16.84 26.66 -24.09
N ALA A 212 -17.36 27.84 -23.76
CA ALA A 212 -17.56 28.25 -22.37
C ALA A 212 -18.74 27.50 -21.73
N VAL A 213 -19.87 27.43 -22.43
CA VAL A 213 -21.08 26.71 -22.00
C VAL A 213 -20.79 25.21 -21.95
N LEU A 214 -20.11 24.65 -22.97
CA LEU A 214 -19.67 23.27 -23.00
C LEU A 214 -18.85 22.92 -21.75
N LYS A 215 -17.83 23.71 -21.42
CA LYS A 215 -16.98 23.47 -20.25
C LYS A 215 -17.75 23.58 -18.95
N GLN A 216 -18.59 24.57 -18.78
CA GLN A 216 -19.40 24.78 -17.60
C GLN A 216 -20.29 23.56 -17.32
N TYR A 217 -21.15 23.19 -18.27
CA TYR A 217 -22.09 22.09 -18.06
C TYR A 217 -21.40 20.72 -17.99
N THR A 218 -20.23 20.56 -18.62
CA THR A 218 -19.40 19.35 -18.41
C THR A 218 -18.91 19.28 -16.97
N GLN A 219 -18.43 20.39 -16.40
CA GLN A 219 -17.99 20.42 -15.00
C GLN A 219 -19.14 20.14 -14.03
N GLU A 220 -20.31 20.75 -14.24
CA GLU A 220 -21.50 20.47 -13.44
C GLU A 220 -21.91 18.97 -13.50
N ALA A 221 -21.79 18.36 -14.70
CA ALA A 221 -22.05 16.93 -14.86
C ALA A 221 -21.03 16.06 -14.09
N ILE A 222 -19.75 16.43 -14.11
CA ILE A 222 -18.68 15.73 -13.35
C ILE A 222 -18.94 15.87 -11.85
N ASP A 223 -19.26 17.06 -11.36
CA ASP A 223 -19.49 17.32 -9.94
C ASP A 223 -20.67 16.51 -9.40
N GLU A 224 -21.78 16.47 -10.15
CA GLU A 224 -22.96 15.66 -9.82
C GLU A 224 -22.65 14.14 -9.87
N ALA A 225 -21.90 13.69 -10.86
CA ALA A 225 -21.46 12.30 -10.93
C ALA A 225 -20.56 11.91 -9.73
N ASN A 226 -19.66 12.79 -9.32
CA ASN A 226 -18.85 12.61 -8.12
C ASN A 226 -19.71 12.58 -6.84
N MET A 227 -20.75 13.40 -6.75
CA MET A 227 -21.74 13.33 -5.66
C MET A 227 -22.49 12.00 -5.67
N ALA A 228 -22.85 11.48 -6.84
CA ALA A 228 -23.46 10.16 -6.97
C ALA A 228 -22.50 9.05 -6.48
N ILE A 229 -21.22 9.09 -6.86
CA ILE A 229 -20.20 8.15 -6.39
C ILE A 229 -20.10 8.18 -4.86
N LYS A 230 -19.97 9.37 -4.26
CA LYS A 230 -19.86 9.55 -2.81
C LYS A 230 -21.07 8.98 -2.09
N THR A 231 -22.28 9.32 -2.54
CA THR A 231 -23.53 8.91 -1.89
C THR A 231 -23.93 7.47 -2.18
N SER A 232 -23.26 6.78 -3.09
CA SER A 232 -23.48 5.36 -3.40
C SER A 232 -22.90 4.40 -2.37
N LEU A 233 -21.91 4.81 -1.56
CA LEU A 233 -21.28 3.90 -0.60
C LEU A 233 -22.07 3.86 0.72
N PRO A 234 -22.73 2.73 1.05
CA PRO A 234 -23.47 2.61 2.30
C PRO A 234 -22.55 2.48 3.52
N TYR A 235 -23.07 2.81 4.69
CA TYR A 235 -22.41 2.49 5.95
C TYR A 235 -22.52 0.98 6.24
N ILE A 236 -21.39 0.31 6.47
CA ILE A 236 -21.33 -1.09 6.87
C ILE A 236 -20.91 -1.13 8.35
N ALA A 237 -21.79 -1.65 9.22
CA ALA A 237 -21.59 -1.58 10.68
C ALA A 237 -20.38 -2.41 11.13
N ASP A 238 -20.19 -3.59 10.53
CA ASP A 238 -19.18 -4.58 10.93
C ASP A 238 -17.82 -4.34 10.28
N GLU A 239 -17.68 -3.30 9.48
CA GLU A 239 -16.44 -2.95 8.79
C GLU A 239 -15.51 -2.19 9.73
N VAL A 240 -14.24 -2.54 9.72
CA VAL A 240 -13.20 -1.74 10.38
C VAL A 240 -12.99 -0.45 9.60
N LYS A 241 -13.14 0.67 10.29
CA LYS A 241 -12.89 2.04 9.83
C LYS A 241 -11.74 2.58 10.68
N GLY A 242 -10.53 2.21 10.30
CA GLY A 242 -9.32 2.44 11.07
C GLY A 242 -8.50 3.61 10.58
N VAL A 243 -7.61 4.08 11.45
CA VAL A 243 -6.57 5.05 11.11
C VAL A 243 -5.31 4.76 11.90
N TRP A 244 -4.13 4.83 11.23
CA TRP A 244 -2.85 4.87 11.93
C TRP A 244 -2.65 6.26 12.52
N LEU A 245 -2.32 6.29 13.81
CA LEU A 245 -2.19 7.52 14.57
C LEU A 245 -0.84 7.58 15.28
N ARG A 246 -0.04 8.60 14.95
CA ARG A 246 1.17 8.98 15.69
C ARG A 246 0.77 9.96 16.76
N PRO A 247 0.92 9.63 18.06
CA PRO A 247 0.48 10.49 19.13
C PRO A 247 1.34 11.76 19.20
N THR A 248 0.65 12.88 19.19
CA THR A 248 1.25 14.21 19.39
C THR A 248 0.74 14.89 20.65
N GLU A 249 -0.27 14.35 21.25
CA GLU A 249 -1.01 14.83 22.39
C GLU A 249 -0.18 14.71 23.68
N THR A 250 -0.01 15.82 24.38
CA THR A 250 0.78 15.92 25.61
C THR A 250 -0.07 16.12 26.87
N SER A 251 -1.40 16.04 26.73
CA SER A 251 -2.33 16.07 27.86
C SER A 251 -3.54 15.16 27.63
N PRO A 252 -4.23 14.73 28.71
CA PRO A 252 -5.46 13.96 28.61
C PRO A 252 -6.57 14.66 27.80
N GLU A 253 -6.69 15.97 27.91
CA GLU A 253 -7.71 16.76 27.20
C GLU A 253 -7.48 16.75 25.69
N GLN A 254 -6.23 16.82 25.25
CA GLN A 254 -5.88 16.72 23.83
C GLN A 254 -6.22 15.33 23.28
N ILE A 255 -5.93 14.26 24.03
CA ILE A 255 -6.29 12.89 23.66
C ILE A 255 -7.82 12.75 23.53
N ILE A 256 -8.57 13.28 24.50
CA ILE A 256 -10.03 13.27 24.47
C ILE A 256 -10.56 14.00 23.23
N PHE A 257 -10.02 15.18 22.93
CA PHE A 257 -10.40 15.96 21.74
C PHE A 257 -10.14 15.19 20.44
N THR A 258 -8.98 14.57 20.31
CA THR A 258 -8.64 13.74 19.13
C THR A 258 -9.59 12.55 18.98
N LEU A 259 -9.92 11.86 20.07
CA LEU A 259 -10.85 10.74 20.06
C LEU A 259 -12.31 11.17 19.75
N ASP A 260 -12.75 12.33 20.25
CA ASP A 260 -14.06 12.91 19.93
C ASP A 260 -14.15 13.23 18.43
N ASN A 261 -13.10 13.81 17.85
CA ASN A 261 -13.02 14.07 16.41
C ASN A 261 -13.05 12.76 15.59
N LEU A 262 -12.31 11.75 15.99
CA LEU A 262 -12.33 10.45 15.31
C LEU A 262 -13.72 9.81 15.37
N LYS A 263 -14.37 9.81 16.53
CA LYS A 263 -15.73 9.28 16.68
C LYS A 263 -16.74 10.05 15.83
N ALA A 264 -16.67 11.38 15.83
CA ALA A 264 -17.53 12.25 15.04
C ALA A 264 -17.37 11.99 13.53
N ASN A 265 -16.18 11.59 13.10
CA ASN A 265 -15.88 11.26 11.70
C ASN A 265 -16.04 9.74 11.37
N GLY A 266 -16.72 8.98 12.22
CA GLY A 266 -17.14 7.61 11.96
C GLY A 266 -16.03 6.54 12.10
N PHE A 267 -14.86 6.89 12.62
CA PHE A 267 -13.81 5.91 12.93
C PHE A 267 -14.21 5.04 14.12
N ASN A 268 -13.86 3.75 14.05
CA ASN A 268 -14.14 2.77 15.11
C ASN A 268 -12.90 1.99 15.57
N ASN A 269 -11.75 2.23 14.94
CA ASN A 269 -10.47 1.64 15.32
C ASN A 269 -9.34 2.66 15.17
N ILE A 270 -8.40 2.66 16.10
CA ILE A 270 -7.12 3.37 15.98
C ILE A 270 -5.97 2.39 16.07
N PHE A 271 -4.95 2.61 15.24
CA PHE A 271 -3.67 1.91 15.26
C PHE A 271 -2.67 2.90 15.84
N LEU A 272 -2.52 2.87 17.17
CA LEU A 272 -1.78 3.88 17.94
C LEU A 272 -0.30 3.55 17.99
N GLU A 273 0.56 4.41 17.46
CA GLU A 273 2.02 4.25 17.48
C GLU A 273 2.54 4.35 18.91
N THR A 274 2.73 3.20 19.55
CA THR A 274 3.01 3.07 20.98
C THR A 274 4.48 2.81 21.29
N TYR A 275 5.13 2.03 20.43
CA TYR A 275 6.58 1.83 20.46
C TYR A 275 7.15 2.20 19.10
N PHE A 276 7.94 3.26 19.06
CA PHE A 276 8.54 3.76 17.83
C PHE A 276 9.89 4.43 18.10
N HIS A 277 10.78 4.31 17.13
CA HIS A 277 12.14 4.83 17.24
C HIS A 277 12.88 4.37 18.53
N GLY A 278 12.60 3.13 18.94
CA GLY A 278 13.20 2.55 20.14
C GLY A 278 12.73 3.15 21.47
N LYS A 279 11.58 3.84 21.48
CA LYS A 279 10.99 4.48 22.67
C LYS A 279 9.51 4.13 22.80
N THR A 280 9.02 4.06 24.03
CA THR A 280 7.59 3.88 24.34
C THR A 280 6.93 5.22 24.63
N ILE A 281 5.61 5.33 24.40
CA ILE A 281 4.85 6.51 24.82
C ILE A 281 4.41 6.44 26.30
N PHE A 282 4.63 5.31 26.97
CA PHE A 282 4.26 5.05 28.36
C PHE A 282 5.50 4.71 29.18
N PRO A 283 5.47 4.91 30.52
CA PRO A 283 6.58 4.54 31.40
C PRO A 283 6.68 3.00 31.47
N SER A 284 7.71 2.45 30.81
CA SER A 284 7.90 1.02 30.68
C SER A 284 8.88 0.46 31.73
N GLU A 285 8.44 -0.56 32.46
CA GLU A 285 9.28 -1.30 33.39
C GLU A 285 10.28 -2.19 32.64
N VAL A 286 9.90 -2.71 31.47
CA VAL A 286 10.79 -3.52 30.62
C VAL A 286 11.92 -2.65 30.06
N MET A 287 11.62 -1.45 29.55
CA MET A 287 12.67 -0.53 29.10
C MET A 287 13.66 -0.20 30.23
N ASN A 288 13.15 0.06 31.43
CA ASN A 288 13.99 0.31 32.62
C ASN A 288 14.85 -0.92 33.01
N LYS A 289 14.28 -2.13 32.98
CA LYS A 289 14.97 -3.39 33.26
C LYS A 289 16.20 -3.58 32.36
N TYR A 290 16.10 -3.19 31.09
CA TYR A 290 17.19 -3.30 30.12
C TYR A 290 18.13 -2.09 30.11
N GLY A 291 17.87 -1.06 30.91
CA GLY A 291 18.70 0.15 31.01
C GLY A 291 18.48 1.14 29.86
N PHE A 292 17.33 1.04 29.18
CA PHE A 292 16.95 1.96 28.09
C PHE A 292 16.12 3.14 28.61
N ASN A 293 15.90 4.16 27.74
CA ASN A 293 14.98 5.24 28.07
C ASN A 293 13.60 4.66 28.41
N VAL A 294 13.12 4.99 29.61
CA VAL A 294 11.87 4.43 30.16
C VAL A 294 10.64 4.87 29.36
N GLN A 295 10.68 6.07 28.82
CA GLN A 295 9.59 6.69 28.07
C GLN A 295 10.14 7.72 27.10
N ASN A 296 9.41 8.05 26.06
CA ASN A 296 9.73 9.17 25.18
C ASN A 296 9.52 10.47 25.95
N GLU A 297 10.53 11.34 25.92
CA GLU A 297 10.64 12.58 26.70
C GLU A 297 9.44 13.51 26.48
N LYS A 298 8.81 13.45 25.30
CA LYS A 298 7.60 14.21 24.98
C LYS A 298 6.43 13.90 25.91
N PHE A 299 6.42 12.69 26.51
CA PHE A 299 5.29 12.18 27.26
C PHE A 299 5.60 11.93 28.76
N GLU A 300 6.75 12.32 29.26
CA GLU A 300 7.20 12.01 30.62
C GLU A 300 6.29 12.56 31.75
N SER A 301 5.42 13.52 31.44
CA SER A 301 4.53 14.13 32.44
C SER A 301 3.36 13.22 32.86
N PHE A 302 3.03 12.17 32.11
CA PHE A 302 1.91 11.27 32.39
C PHE A 302 2.05 9.95 31.59
N ASP A 303 1.06 9.07 31.73
CA ASP A 303 0.95 7.83 30.96
C ASP A 303 -0.12 7.98 29.85
N PRO A 304 0.27 8.39 28.62
CA PRO A 304 -0.69 8.59 27.54
C PRO A 304 -1.41 7.31 27.15
N LEU A 305 -0.72 6.16 27.12
CA LEU A 305 -1.31 4.89 26.66
C LEU A 305 -2.52 4.51 27.52
N LYS A 306 -2.42 4.70 28.83
CA LYS A 306 -3.54 4.49 29.75
C LYS A 306 -4.74 5.38 29.42
N VAL A 307 -4.49 6.63 29.08
CA VAL A 307 -5.55 7.59 28.72
C VAL A 307 -6.17 7.22 27.38
N TRP A 308 -5.35 6.96 26.35
CA TRP A 308 -5.81 6.58 25.01
C TRP A 308 -6.75 5.38 25.07
N ILE A 309 -6.36 4.29 25.71
CA ILE A 309 -7.17 3.06 25.76
C ILE A 309 -8.46 3.32 26.54
N LYS A 310 -8.37 3.92 27.73
CA LYS A 310 -9.54 4.20 28.56
C LYS A 310 -10.58 5.08 27.84
N GLU A 311 -10.12 6.16 27.22
CA GLU A 311 -11.01 7.14 26.60
C GLU A 311 -11.52 6.67 25.22
N ALA A 312 -10.74 5.88 24.48
CA ALA A 312 -11.18 5.24 23.24
C ALA A 312 -12.32 4.23 23.51
N HIS A 313 -12.17 3.38 24.53
CA HIS A 313 -13.19 2.38 24.89
C HIS A 313 -14.51 3.02 25.34
N LYS A 314 -14.50 4.19 26.00
CA LYS A 314 -15.73 4.95 26.32
C LYS A 314 -16.51 5.39 25.06
N ARG A 315 -15.81 5.49 23.92
CA ARG A 315 -16.35 5.93 22.63
C ARG A 315 -16.62 4.77 21.66
N ASP A 316 -16.52 3.52 22.14
CA ASP A 316 -16.55 2.30 21.30
C ASP A 316 -15.53 2.35 20.15
N ILE A 317 -14.36 2.93 20.40
CA ILE A 317 -13.20 2.90 19.51
C ILE A 317 -12.23 1.85 20.03
N LYS A 318 -11.84 0.91 19.18
CA LYS A 318 -10.84 -0.11 19.49
C LYS A 318 -9.43 0.45 19.31
N VAL A 319 -8.52 -0.01 20.18
CA VAL A 319 -7.13 0.41 20.16
C VAL A 319 -6.23 -0.77 19.81
N HIS A 320 -5.59 -0.68 18.64
CA HIS A 320 -4.52 -1.58 18.23
C HIS A 320 -3.18 -0.87 18.45
N ILE A 321 -2.29 -1.55 19.12
CA ILE A 321 -0.94 -1.04 19.40
C ILE A 321 -0.11 -1.12 18.11
N TRP A 322 0.19 -0.01 17.48
CA TRP A 322 1.14 0.03 16.37
C TRP A 322 2.56 -0.03 16.93
N PHE A 323 3.24 -1.14 16.65
CA PHE A 323 4.49 -1.54 17.28
C PHE A 323 5.58 -1.72 16.21
N GLN A 324 6.60 -0.83 16.21
CA GLN A 324 7.73 -0.90 15.26
C GLN A 324 8.75 -1.94 15.73
N SER A 325 8.51 -3.21 15.42
CA SER A 325 9.20 -4.37 15.99
C SER A 325 10.74 -4.28 15.96
N PHE A 326 11.35 -4.34 14.77
CA PHE A 326 12.81 -4.36 14.68
C PHE A 326 13.43 -2.99 14.33
N TYR A 327 12.64 -1.99 14.03
CA TYR A 327 13.12 -0.64 13.73
C TYR A 327 13.28 0.19 14.99
N VAL A 328 14.45 0.81 15.18
CA VAL A 328 14.74 1.62 16.39
C VAL A 328 15.04 3.10 16.09
N GLY A 329 14.64 3.57 14.90
CA GLY A 329 14.79 4.97 14.51
C GLY A 329 16.17 5.31 13.99
N ASN A 330 16.42 6.60 13.81
CA ASN A 330 17.63 7.12 13.18
C ASN A 330 18.55 7.90 14.13
N LEU A 331 18.27 7.89 15.42
CA LEU A 331 19.12 8.51 16.43
C LEU A 331 20.48 7.82 16.48
N GLN A 332 21.54 8.61 16.45
CA GLN A 332 22.91 8.08 16.52
C GLN A 332 23.17 7.57 17.96
N PRO A 333 23.54 6.29 18.13
CA PRO A 333 23.75 5.73 19.47
C PRO A 333 24.78 6.51 20.30
N GLU A 334 25.82 7.01 19.66
CA GLU A 334 26.90 7.76 20.31
C GLU A 334 26.44 9.08 20.93
N LEU A 335 25.34 9.66 20.43
CA LEU A 335 24.76 10.91 20.94
C LEU A 335 23.59 10.68 21.91
N HIS A 336 23.14 9.43 22.06
CA HIS A 336 21.98 9.05 22.87
C HIS A 336 22.30 7.86 23.76
N PRO A 337 23.01 8.04 24.89
CA PRO A 337 23.61 6.94 25.66
C PRO A 337 22.60 5.95 26.27
N SER A 338 21.35 6.36 26.46
CA SER A 338 20.27 5.46 26.94
C SER A 338 19.43 4.88 25.80
N SER A 339 19.82 5.08 24.54
CA SER A 339 19.16 4.42 23.41
C SER A 339 19.50 2.91 23.36
N ILE A 340 18.64 2.11 22.75
CA ILE A 340 18.80 0.66 22.69
C ILE A 340 20.18 0.27 22.16
N LEU A 341 20.60 0.84 21.03
CA LEU A 341 21.88 0.49 20.40
C LEU A 341 23.11 1.14 21.03
N ALA A 342 22.94 2.12 21.91
CA ALA A 342 24.03 2.62 22.75
C ALA A 342 24.33 1.66 23.92
N VAL A 343 23.28 1.13 24.55
CA VAL A 343 23.37 0.15 25.65
C VAL A 343 23.68 -1.25 25.14
N ARG A 344 23.09 -1.64 24.00
CA ARG A 344 23.23 -2.97 23.39
C ARG A 344 23.66 -2.84 21.91
N PRO A 345 24.90 -2.45 21.64
CA PRO A 345 25.43 -2.35 20.28
C PRO A 345 25.47 -3.72 19.56
N ASP A 346 25.55 -4.80 20.31
CA ASP A 346 25.50 -6.18 19.84
C ASP A 346 24.15 -6.59 19.25
N TRP A 347 23.07 -5.84 19.51
CA TRP A 347 21.76 -6.07 18.93
C TRP A 347 21.57 -5.44 17.54
N ALA A 348 22.53 -4.62 17.09
CA ALA A 348 22.42 -3.92 15.82
C ALA A 348 22.49 -4.87 14.63
N ASN A 349 21.53 -4.79 13.72
CA ASN A 349 21.57 -5.49 12.45
C ASN A 349 22.65 -4.91 11.54
N LYS A 350 23.28 -5.74 10.72
CA LYS A 350 24.38 -5.36 9.84
C LYS A 350 24.22 -5.92 8.43
N THR A 351 24.69 -5.18 7.43
CA THR A 351 24.85 -5.74 6.08
C THR A 351 26.17 -6.54 5.99
N LYS A 352 26.27 -7.40 4.98
CA LYS A 352 27.53 -8.13 4.71
C LYS A 352 28.71 -7.17 4.54
N LYS A 353 28.49 -6.05 3.84
CA LYS A 353 29.51 -5.01 3.63
C LYS A 353 30.11 -4.47 4.94
N PHE A 354 29.29 -4.34 5.97
CA PHE A 354 29.66 -3.76 7.26
C PHE A 354 29.68 -4.78 8.41
N ALA A 355 29.69 -6.07 8.09
CA ALA A 355 29.62 -7.15 9.09
C ALA A 355 30.73 -7.07 10.15
N ASN A 356 31.93 -6.68 9.77
CA ASN A 356 33.10 -6.60 10.65
C ASN A 356 33.33 -5.20 11.25
N GLU A 357 32.46 -4.22 10.95
CA GLU A 357 32.55 -2.90 11.52
C GLU A 357 31.97 -2.89 12.95
N PRO A 358 32.60 -2.16 13.90
CA PRO A 358 32.09 -2.08 15.28
C PRO A 358 30.78 -1.28 15.39
N LYS A 359 30.54 -0.37 14.44
CA LYS A 359 29.36 0.52 14.47
C LYS A 359 28.13 -0.14 13.88
N ALA A 360 26.95 0.27 14.39
CA ALA A 360 25.67 -0.08 13.82
C ALA A 360 25.54 0.41 12.35
N THR A 361 24.93 -0.41 11.50
CA THR A 361 24.73 -0.07 10.09
C THR A 361 23.42 0.69 9.90
N LYS A 362 23.45 1.84 9.21
CA LYS A 362 22.27 2.61 8.81
C LYS A 362 21.64 2.02 7.54
N SER A 363 20.34 1.90 7.53
CA SER A 363 19.58 1.63 6.31
C SER A 363 19.21 2.94 5.63
N ILE A 364 19.87 3.24 4.52
CA ILE A 364 19.67 4.49 3.76
C ILE A 364 18.24 4.55 3.20
N SER A 365 17.72 3.43 2.71
CA SER A 365 16.37 3.32 2.16
C SER A 365 15.25 3.37 3.22
N GLU A 366 15.60 3.30 4.52
CA GLU A 366 14.67 3.29 5.64
C GLU A 366 14.93 4.52 6.54
N HIS A 367 14.87 5.71 5.97
CA HIS A 367 15.04 7.00 6.67
C HIS A 367 16.37 7.13 7.42
N ASN A 368 17.45 6.50 6.96
CA ASN A 368 18.74 6.37 7.65
C ASN A 368 18.64 5.74 9.04
N GLY A 369 17.66 4.86 9.22
CA GLY A 369 17.38 4.22 10.50
C GLY A 369 18.22 3.00 10.78
N TYR A 370 18.19 2.58 12.04
CA TYR A 370 18.83 1.38 12.54
C TYR A 370 17.79 0.29 12.84
N PHE A 371 18.22 -0.94 12.76
CA PHE A 371 17.38 -2.10 13.05
C PHE A 371 18.07 -3.03 14.03
N LEU A 372 17.24 -3.71 14.83
CA LEU A 372 17.66 -4.83 15.66
C LEU A 372 17.81 -6.10 14.80
N ASP A 373 18.65 -7.02 15.26
CA ASP A 373 18.84 -8.31 14.58
C ASP A 373 17.73 -9.29 14.96
N PRO A 374 16.86 -9.70 14.01
CA PRO A 374 15.83 -10.69 14.28
C PRO A 374 16.37 -12.08 14.67
N ALA A 375 17.63 -12.39 14.38
CA ALA A 375 18.25 -13.66 14.76
C ALA A 375 18.62 -13.72 16.25
N ASN A 376 18.87 -12.57 16.88
CA ASN A 376 19.32 -12.52 18.27
C ASN A 376 18.17 -12.85 19.23
N PRO A 377 18.27 -13.94 20.06
CA PRO A 377 17.21 -14.33 20.98
C PRO A 377 16.95 -13.30 22.08
N GLU A 378 17.95 -12.53 22.50
CA GLU A 378 17.76 -11.48 23.50
C GLU A 378 16.91 -10.33 22.94
N VAL A 379 17.06 -9.98 21.65
CA VAL A 379 16.19 -9.03 20.95
C VAL A 379 14.76 -9.54 20.94
N GLN A 380 14.55 -10.81 20.55
CA GLN A 380 13.20 -11.39 20.54
C GLN A 380 12.59 -11.43 21.95
N ASN A 381 13.37 -11.78 22.97
CA ASN A 381 12.90 -11.79 24.36
C ASN A 381 12.51 -10.39 24.86
N PHE A 382 13.35 -9.40 24.60
CA PHE A 382 13.06 -8.00 24.94
C PHE A 382 11.75 -7.50 24.30
N LEU A 383 11.58 -7.72 23.00
CA LEU A 383 10.37 -7.28 22.29
C LEU A 383 9.11 -8.04 22.75
N GLU A 384 9.22 -9.34 23.07
CA GLU A 384 8.11 -10.12 23.61
C GLU A 384 7.75 -9.68 25.04
N GLU A 385 8.74 -9.41 25.90
CA GLU A 385 8.51 -8.87 27.25
C GLU A 385 7.81 -7.51 27.17
N LEU A 386 8.24 -6.62 26.25
CA LEU A 386 7.63 -5.31 26.07
C LEU A 386 6.17 -5.40 25.58
N ILE A 387 5.89 -6.29 24.62
CA ILE A 387 4.52 -6.56 24.17
C ILE A 387 3.68 -7.16 25.30
N THR A 388 4.26 -8.06 26.10
CA THR A 388 3.59 -8.65 27.26
C THR A 388 3.24 -7.60 28.30
N GLU A 389 4.18 -6.68 28.62
CA GLU A 389 3.92 -5.54 29.50
C GLU A 389 2.75 -4.70 29.00
N ILE A 390 2.70 -4.36 27.71
CA ILE A 390 1.62 -3.58 27.12
C ILE A 390 0.28 -4.32 27.28
N ILE A 391 0.24 -5.60 26.96
CA ILE A 391 -0.99 -6.39 27.06
C ILE A 391 -1.49 -6.47 28.51
N ASP A 392 -0.59 -6.78 29.45
CA ASP A 392 -0.96 -7.05 30.85
C ASP A 392 -1.36 -5.77 31.61
N ARG A 393 -0.70 -4.64 31.31
CA ARG A 393 -0.99 -3.36 31.99
C ARG A 393 -2.17 -2.60 31.39
N TYR A 394 -2.36 -2.67 30.08
CA TYR A 394 -3.28 -1.77 29.38
C TYR A 394 -4.45 -2.45 28.70
N ASN A 395 -4.37 -3.77 28.47
CA ASN A 395 -5.45 -4.56 27.86
C ASN A 395 -5.95 -3.95 26.53
N PRO A 396 -5.09 -3.74 25.53
CA PRO A 396 -5.50 -3.25 24.21
C PRO A 396 -6.36 -4.27 23.47
N ASP A 397 -7.04 -3.83 22.40
CA ASP A 397 -7.83 -4.73 21.54
C ASP A 397 -6.94 -5.58 20.61
N GLY A 398 -5.78 -5.06 20.24
CA GLY A 398 -4.83 -5.79 19.38
C GLY A 398 -3.41 -5.21 19.41
N ILE A 399 -2.50 -5.99 18.82
CA ILE A 399 -1.12 -5.57 18.50
C ILE A 399 -0.99 -5.60 16.97
N ASN A 400 -0.49 -4.53 16.39
CA ASN A 400 -0.17 -4.41 14.97
C ASN A 400 1.35 -4.34 14.80
N LEU A 401 1.95 -5.45 14.36
CA LEU A 401 3.41 -5.59 14.20
C LEU A 401 3.85 -4.90 12.91
N ASP A 402 4.49 -3.75 13.03
CA ASP A 402 5.15 -3.08 11.92
C ASP A 402 6.67 -3.30 11.98
N TYR A 403 7.37 -3.03 10.88
CA TYR A 403 8.80 -3.31 10.73
C TYR A 403 9.17 -4.73 11.18
N ILE A 404 8.23 -5.66 11.02
CA ILE A 404 8.39 -7.09 11.31
C ILE A 404 9.12 -7.77 10.14
N ARG A 405 10.36 -7.39 9.95
CA ARG A 405 11.19 -7.71 8.79
C ARG A 405 12.63 -7.26 8.96
N TYR A 406 13.49 -7.72 8.08
CA TYR A 406 14.80 -7.09 7.87
C TYR A 406 14.64 -5.74 7.14
N PRO A 407 15.65 -4.85 7.21
CA PRO A 407 15.67 -3.64 6.39
C PRO A 407 15.60 -3.99 4.90
N ASN A 408 15.05 -3.10 4.10
CA ASN A 408 15.06 -3.27 2.65
C ASN A 408 16.50 -3.28 2.13
N ALA A 409 16.91 -4.36 1.45
CA ALA A 409 18.20 -4.41 0.80
C ALA A 409 18.25 -3.41 -0.36
N SER A 410 19.31 -2.59 -0.42
CA SER A 410 19.43 -1.55 -1.45
C SER A 410 19.62 -2.13 -2.86
N SER A 411 20.13 -3.35 -2.95
CA SER A 411 20.27 -4.10 -4.20
C SER A 411 20.13 -5.61 -3.96
N THR A 412 20.20 -6.39 -5.03
CA THR A 412 20.22 -7.87 -4.96
C THR A 412 21.62 -8.44 -4.76
N LYS A 413 22.64 -7.59 -4.64
CA LYS A 413 24.03 -8.03 -4.39
C LYS A 413 24.14 -8.55 -2.95
N ASP A 414 24.97 -9.57 -2.77
CA ASP A 414 25.24 -10.17 -1.46
C ASP A 414 25.77 -9.16 -0.43
N MET A 415 26.61 -8.22 -0.86
CA MET A 415 27.19 -7.18 0.02
C MET A 415 26.16 -6.25 0.64
N ASP A 416 25.02 -6.06 0.01
CA ASP A 416 23.91 -5.22 0.51
C ASP A 416 22.88 -6.00 1.32
N ALA A 417 23.05 -7.32 1.44
CA ALA A 417 22.15 -8.16 2.22
C ALA A 417 22.34 -7.96 3.72
N TRP A 418 21.23 -7.92 4.47
CA TRP A 418 21.21 -7.74 5.92
C TRP A 418 21.25 -9.06 6.70
N GLY A 419 21.56 -9.00 7.99
CA GLY A 419 21.57 -10.14 8.92
C GLY A 419 22.97 -10.66 9.24
N PHE A 420 24.05 -9.99 8.83
CA PHE A 420 25.44 -10.45 9.01
C PHE A 420 26.03 -10.00 10.36
N THR A 421 25.28 -10.23 11.43
CA THR A 421 25.75 -10.04 12.81
C THR A 421 26.63 -11.22 13.24
N ASP A 422 27.45 -11.02 14.27
CA ASP A 422 28.29 -12.11 14.80
C ASP A 422 27.43 -13.28 15.31
N TYR A 423 26.30 -12.98 15.95
CA TYR A 423 25.37 -14.00 16.42
C TYR A 423 24.84 -14.86 15.27
N ALA A 424 24.22 -14.21 14.28
CA ALA A 424 23.60 -14.89 13.14
C ALA A 424 24.61 -15.70 12.32
N ARG A 425 25.82 -15.14 12.11
CA ARG A 425 26.90 -15.82 11.38
C ARG A 425 27.36 -17.07 12.12
N ASN A 426 27.58 -16.98 13.42
CA ASN A 426 28.05 -18.11 14.24
C ASN A 426 26.98 -19.21 14.32
N GLU A 427 25.71 -18.86 14.53
CA GLU A 427 24.62 -19.85 14.58
C GLU A 427 24.46 -20.56 13.22
N PHE A 428 24.48 -19.83 12.11
CA PHE A 428 24.40 -20.41 10.79
C PHE A 428 25.61 -21.34 10.50
N LYS A 429 26.83 -20.88 10.83
CA LYS A 429 28.04 -21.69 10.70
C LYS A 429 27.98 -23.00 11.50
N GLN A 430 27.46 -22.96 12.70
CA GLN A 430 27.26 -24.18 13.52
C GLN A 430 26.26 -25.13 12.86
N GLN A 431 25.22 -24.62 12.26
CA GLN A 431 24.15 -25.42 11.63
C GLN A 431 24.55 -25.96 10.24
N PHE A 432 25.24 -25.18 9.44
CA PHE A 432 25.50 -25.47 8.03
C PHE A 432 27.00 -25.66 7.68
N GLY A 433 27.90 -25.51 8.65
CA GLY A 433 29.33 -25.76 8.51
C GLY A 433 30.12 -24.64 7.82
N LYS A 434 29.47 -23.57 7.32
CA LYS A 434 30.12 -22.47 6.62
C LYS A 434 29.60 -21.11 7.10
N ASP A 435 30.52 -20.14 7.27
CA ASP A 435 30.14 -18.77 7.61
C ASP A 435 29.41 -18.12 6.42
N PRO A 436 28.20 -17.56 6.59
CA PRO A 436 27.48 -16.91 5.50
C PRO A 436 28.22 -15.70 4.92
N TYR A 437 29.19 -15.14 5.64
CA TYR A 437 30.06 -14.09 5.12
C TYR A 437 30.90 -14.56 3.92
N GLU A 438 31.21 -15.85 3.83
CA GLU A 438 31.96 -16.45 2.73
C GLU A 438 31.08 -16.79 1.51
N LEU A 439 29.73 -16.69 1.65
CA LEU A 439 28.80 -17.03 0.59
C LEU A 439 28.58 -15.86 -0.37
N THR A 440 28.35 -16.18 -1.62
CA THR A 440 27.83 -15.26 -2.64
C THR A 440 26.42 -15.67 -3.05
N THR A 441 25.73 -14.86 -3.82
CA THR A 441 24.41 -15.19 -4.37
C THR A 441 24.42 -16.41 -5.30
N ALA A 442 25.58 -16.84 -5.78
CA ALA A 442 25.77 -18.02 -6.61
C ALA A 442 25.93 -19.32 -5.81
N ASP A 443 26.19 -19.25 -4.51
CA ASP A 443 26.38 -20.42 -3.66
C ASP A 443 25.03 -21.08 -3.32
N VAL A 444 24.98 -22.41 -3.31
CA VAL A 444 23.78 -23.17 -2.94
C VAL A 444 23.31 -22.81 -1.52
N LEU A 445 24.25 -22.70 -0.56
CA LEU A 445 23.95 -22.31 0.82
C LEU A 445 23.41 -20.88 0.97
N TRP A 446 23.44 -20.06 -0.10
CA TRP A 446 22.78 -18.75 -0.07
C TRP A 446 21.26 -18.85 0.05
N TYR A 447 20.67 -19.91 -0.51
CA TYR A 447 19.26 -20.21 -0.31
C TYR A 447 18.96 -20.49 1.17
N ASP A 448 19.78 -21.33 1.81
CA ASP A 448 19.64 -21.69 3.22
C ASP A 448 19.84 -20.49 4.14
N TRP A 449 20.80 -19.60 3.79
CA TRP A 449 21.00 -18.34 4.49
C TRP A 449 19.75 -17.42 4.40
N ASN A 450 19.15 -17.30 3.23
CA ASN A 450 17.89 -16.57 3.08
C ASN A 450 16.77 -17.22 3.92
N GLN A 451 16.68 -18.54 3.90
CA GLN A 451 15.65 -19.26 4.66
C GLN A 451 15.87 -19.11 6.18
N TYR A 452 17.13 -19.17 6.63
CA TYR A 452 17.50 -18.93 8.03
C TYR A 452 17.02 -17.55 8.50
N ARG A 453 17.27 -16.49 7.72
CA ARG A 453 16.85 -15.13 8.05
C ARG A 453 15.31 -15.00 8.11
N ARG A 454 14.59 -15.56 7.13
CA ARG A 454 13.12 -15.60 7.13
C ARG A 454 12.56 -16.33 8.34
N ASN A 455 13.19 -17.45 8.70
CA ASN A 455 12.78 -18.24 9.85
C ASN A 455 12.92 -17.47 11.16
N ASN A 456 13.93 -16.61 11.31
CA ASN A 456 14.10 -15.81 12.53
C ASN A 456 12.95 -14.79 12.71
N VAL A 457 12.52 -14.12 11.64
CA VAL A 457 11.33 -13.26 11.68
C VAL A 457 10.08 -14.09 11.95
N THR A 458 9.92 -15.24 11.29
CA THR A 458 8.77 -16.13 11.45
C THR A 458 8.67 -16.70 12.87
N LYS A 459 9.80 -17.08 13.50
CA LYS A 459 9.83 -17.52 14.91
C LYS A 459 9.29 -16.44 15.84
N PHE A 460 9.69 -15.19 15.64
CA PHE A 460 9.18 -14.08 16.46
C PHE A 460 7.67 -13.89 16.25
N VAL A 461 7.19 -13.87 15.02
CA VAL A 461 5.74 -13.78 14.73
C VAL A 461 4.98 -14.95 15.36
N GLN A 462 5.50 -16.17 15.30
CA GLN A 462 4.92 -17.35 15.94
C GLN A 462 4.80 -17.18 17.46
N ARG A 463 5.86 -16.66 18.12
CA ARG A 463 5.88 -16.38 19.57
C ARG A 463 4.80 -15.36 19.94
N ILE A 464 4.75 -14.23 19.24
CA ILE A 464 3.76 -13.17 19.53
C ILE A 464 2.34 -13.64 19.19
N GLY A 465 2.14 -14.38 18.10
CA GLY A 465 0.83 -14.97 17.80
C GLY A 465 0.36 -15.99 18.87
N LYS A 466 1.29 -16.75 19.46
CA LYS A 466 0.99 -17.62 20.61
C LYS A 466 0.59 -16.80 21.84
N LEU A 467 1.37 -15.78 22.18
CA LEU A 467 1.09 -14.85 23.28
C LEU A 467 -0.30 -14.19 23.11
N GLY A 468 -0.61 -13.69 21.89
CA GLY A 468 -1.91 -13.10 21.60
C GLY A 468 -3.08 -14.05 21.85
N ARG A 469 -2.96 -15.32 21.42
CA ARG A 469 -3.99 -16.35 21.69
C ARG A 469 -4.15 -16.65 23.18
N GLU A 470 -3.05 -16.76 23.91
CA GLU A 470 -3.05 -17.02 25.36
C GLU A 470 -3.68 -15.87 26.15
N LYS A 471 -3.45 -14.64 25.72
CA LYS A 471 -3.96 -13.42 26.36
C LYS A 471 -5.30 -12.93 25.78
N GLY A 472 -5.82 -13.54 24.72
CA GLY A 472 -7.06 -13.11 24.03
C GLY A 472 -6.93 -11.78 23.33
N VAL A 473 -5.75 -11.43 22.82
CA VAL A 473 -5.44 -10.17 22.11
C VAL A 473 -5.22 -10.47 20.62
N TYR A 474 -5.81 -9.66 19.76
CA TYR A 474 -5.71 -9.80 18.31
C TYR A 474 -4.33 -9.39 17.80
N ILE A 475 -3.69 -10.23 17.00
CA ILE A 475 -2.36 -9.96 16.45
C ILE A 475 -2.46 -9.76 14.94
N SER A 476 -2.11 -8.58 14.47
CA SER A 476 -2.00 -8.25 13.04
C SER A 476 -0.58 -7.84 12.66
N ALA A 477 -0.27 -7.90 11.37
CA ALA A 477 1.04 -7.49 10.87
C ALA A 477 0.91 -6.59 9.64
N VAL A 478 1.76 -5.56 9.60
CA VAL A 478 2.01 -4.74 8.42
C VAL A 478 2.84 -5.57 7.43
N ILE A 479 2.35 -5.74 6.21
CA ILE A 479 3.02 -6.52 5.17
C ILE A 479 3.18 -5.72 3.88
N PHE A 480 4.19 -6.10 3.09
CA PHE A 480 4.31 -5.67 1.70
C PHE A 480 3.53 -6.64 0.82
N PRO A 481 2.60 -6.15 -0.03
CA PRO A 481 1.68 -7.02 -0.78
C PRO A 481 2.39 -7.94 -1.79
N ASP A 482 3.44 -7.47 -2.46
CA ASP A 482 4.25 -8.29 -3.35
C ASP A 482 5.09 -9.30 -2.56
N LEU A 483 4.64 -10.56 -2.56
CA LEU A 483 5.29 -11.65 -1.83
C LEU A 483 6.72 -11.91 -2.29
N ALA A 484 7.00 -11.81 -3.59
CA ALA A 484 8.33 -12.09 -4.12
C ALA A 484 9.35 -11.07 -3.60
N SER A 485 9.01 -9.79 -3.65
CA SER A 485 9.81 -8.70 -3.10
C SER A 485 9.90 -8.77 -1.57
N ALA A 486 8.80 -9.08 -0.87
CA ALA A 486 8.78 -9.25 0.58
C ALA A 486 9.76 -10.35 1.04
N LEU A 487 9.77 -11.49 0.35
CA LEU A 487 10.70 -12.59 0.62
C LEU A 487 12.15 -12.24 0.28
N ALA A 488 12.39 -11.66 -0.89
CA ALA A 488 13.74 -11.44 -1.40
C ALA A 488 14.47 -10.28 -0.72
N LYS A 489 13.77 -9.15 -0.52
CA LYS A 489 14.38 -7.89 -0.08
C LYS A 489 14.20 -7.60 1.41
N LYS A 490 13.16 -8.18 2.05
CA LYS A 490 12.75 -7.85 3.42
C LYS A 490 12.73 -9.06 4.35
N GLN A 491 12.88 -10.27 3.81
CA GLN A 491 12.80 -11.54 4.56
C GLN A 491 11.46 -11.70 5.32
N GLN A 492 10.37 -11.18 4.73
CA GLN A 492 9.03 -11.18 5.29
C GLN A 492 8.18 -12.29 4.66
N ASP A 493 8.12 -13.48 5.28
CA ASP A 493 7.35 -14.63 4.78
C ASP A 493 5.93 -14.65 5.37
N TRP A 494 5.13 -13.65 5.03
CA TRP A 494 3.77 -13.51 5.50
C TRP A 494 2.83 -14.64 4.99
N ARG A 495 3.18 -15.33 3.89
CA ARG A 495 2.47 -16.53 3.44
C ARG A 495 2.55 -17.63 4.49
N THR A 496 3.74 -17.91 5.02
CA THR A 496 3.94 -18.90 6.08
C THR A 496 3.19 -18.51 7.36
N TRP A 497 3.21 -17.22 7.74
CA TRP A 497 2.50 -16.76 8.93
C TRP A 497 1.00 -17.01 8.84
N SER A 498 0.41 -16.73 7.68
CA SER A 498 -1.00 -16.96 7.39
C SER A 498 -1.35 -18.46 7.34
N SER A 499 -0.60 -19.26 6.56
CA SER A 499 -0.88 -20.69 6.36
C SER A 499 -0.74 -21.51 7.63
N LYS A 500 0.12 -21.09 8.58
CA LYS A 500 0.33 -21.72 9.89
C LYS A 500 -0.54 -21.13 11.00
N ASN A 501 -1.41 -20.16 10.70
CA ASN A 501 -2.23 -19.43 11.68
C ASN A 501 -1.39 -18.80 12.81
N TYR A 502 -0.22 -18.24 12.48
CA TYR A 502 0.61 -17.52 13.44
C TYR A 502 0.12 -16.10 13.66
N ILE A 503 -0.73 -15.58 12.76
CA ILE A 503 -1.26 -14.22 12.74
C ILE A 503 -2.77 -14.24 12.53
N ASP A 504 -3.49 -13.28 13.10
CA ASP A 504 -4.95 -13.16 12.94
C ASP A 504 -5.33 -12.32 11.72
N GLY A 505 -4.54 -11.30 11.37
CA GLY A 505 -4.83 -10.43 10.25
C GLY A 505 -3.62 -9.73 9.65
N PHE A 506 -3.80 -9.23 8.44
CA PHE A 506 -2.82 -8.42 7.73
C PHE A 506 -3.33 -7.01 7.50
N THR A 507 -2.40 -6.06 7.55
CA THR A 507 -2.57 -4.66 7.19
C THR A 507 -1.55 -4.29 6.11
N PRO A 508 -1.76 -4.73 4.83
CA PRO A 508 -0.83 -4.46 3.75
C PRO A 508 -0.67 -2.97 3.47
N LEU A 509 0.53 -2.57 3.09
CA LEU A 509 0.84 -1.23 2.62
C LEU A 509 0.51 -1.12 1.13
N PHE A 510 -0.68 -0.66 0.78
CA PHE A 510 -1.05 -0.36 -0.59
C PHE A 510 -0.61 1.06 -0.95
N LEU A 511 0.66 1.20 -1.32
CA LEU A 511 1.31 2.48 -1.61
C LEU A 511 0.90 3.02 -2.98
N THR A 512 -0.39 3.23 -3.18
CA THR A 512 -0.96 3.77 -4.42
C THR A 512 -2.23 4.55 -4.16
N TYR A 513 -2.53 5.53 -5.01
CA TYR A 513 -3.86 6.15 -5.08
C TYR A 513 -4.69 5.61 -6.26
N ASP A 514 -4.09 4.85 -7.18
CA ASP A 514 -4.80 4.20 -8.27
C ASP A 514 -5.62 3.01 -7.76
N SER A 515 -6.95 3.06 -7.97
CA SER A 515 -7.87 2.03 -7.46
C SER A 515 -7.75 0.69 -8.20
N LYS A 516 -7.35 0.68 -9.48
CA LYS A 516 -7.13 -0.55 -10.24
C LYS A 516 -5.87 -1.26 -9.76
N MET A 517 -4.80 -0.49 -9.52
CA MET A 517 -3.57 -1.03 -8.94
C MET A 517 -3.79 -1.56 -7.53
N LEU A 518 -4.55 -0.83 -6.69
CA LEU A 518 -4.98 -1.31 -5.38
C LEU A 518 -5.67 -2.67 -5.51
N ALA A 519 -6.64 -2.79 -6.43
CA ALA A 519 -7.38 -4.03 -6.67
C ALA A 519 -6.45 -5.18 -7.08
N SER A 520 -5.46 -4.92 -7.94
CA SER A 520 -4.45 -5.91 -8.33
C SER A 520 -3.62 -6.38 -7.14
N MET A 521 -3.04 -5.45 -6.37
CA MET A 521 -2.24 -5.78 -5.18
C MET A 521 -3.05 -6.52 -4.11
N MET A 522 -4.32 -6.14 -3.90
CA MET A 522 -5.20 -6.86 -2.98
C MET A 522 -5.48 -8.30 -3.45
N ASN A 523 -5.71 -8.48 -4.75
CA ASN A 523 -5.94 -9.79 -5.33
C ASN A 523 -4.73 -10.72 -5.11
N ASP A 524 -3.52 -10.20 -5.25
CA ASP A 524 -2.30 -10.97 -4.99
C ASP A 524 -2.23 -11.44 -3.53
N VAL A 525 -2.57 -10.57 -2.57
CA VAL A 525 -2.62 -10.96 -1.15
C VAL A 525 -3.76 -11.95 -0.89
N GLN A 526 -4.95 -11.73 -1.45
CA GLN A 526 -6.11 -12.63 -1.27
C GLN A 526 -5.86 -14.04 -1.80
N ASN A 527 -5.17 -14.17 -2.92
CA ASN A 527 -4.86 -15.46 -3.54
C ASN A 527 -3.84 -16.29 -2.74
N VAL A 528 -3.05 -15.64 -1.88
CA VAL A 528 -1.95 -16.28 -1.13
C VAL A 528 -2.30 -16.50 0.34
N LYS A 529 -3.03 -15.56 0.96
CA LYS A 529 -3.37 -15.66 2.38
C LYS A 529 -4.33 -16.81 2.67
N SER A 530 -4.25 -17.36 3.89
CA SER A 530 -5.25 -18.30 4.40
C SER A 530 -6.64 -17.63 4.51
N PRO A 531 -7.73 -18.35 4.23
CA PRO A 531 -9.09 -17.84 4.48
C PRO A 531 -9.34 -17.41 5.93
N ASN A 532 -8.56 -17.98 6.86
CA ASN A 532 -8.65 -17.68 8.29
C ASN A 532 -7.93 -16.39 8.72
N THR A 533 -7.16 -15.77 7.85
CA THR A 533 -6.45 -14.53 8.14
C THR A 533 -7.27 -13.36 7.62
N ASP A 534 -7.61 -12.42 8.50
CA ASP A 534 -8.30 -11.19 8.10
C ASP A 534 -7.41 -10.31 7.23
N LEU A 535 -8.05 -9.47 6.42
CA LEU A 535 -7.36 -8.48 5.59
C LEU A 535 -7.98 -7.11 5.80
N PHE A 536 -7.16 -6.13 6.16
CA PHE A 536 -7.54 -4.73 6.29
C PHE A 536 -6.72 -3.92 5.30
N ALA A 537 -7.38 -3.24 4.37
CA ALA A 537 -6.66 -2.47 3.36
C ALA A 537 -6.03 -1.21 3.97
N GLY A 538 -4.70 -1.12 3.95
CA GLY A 538 -3.96 0.08 4.31
C GLY A 538 -3.98 1.09 3.16
N LEU A 539 -4.76 2.17 3.28
CA LEU A 539 -4.95 3.18 2.24
C LEU A 539 -4.13 4.43 2.55
N PHE A 540 -3.36 4.88 1.57
CA PHE A 540 -2.39 5.96 1.73
C PHE A 540 -2.95 7.30 1.23
N VAL A 541 -3.72 8.00 2.07
CA VAL A 541 -4.27 9.33 1.76
C VAL A 541 -3.18 10.39 1.50
N THR A 542 -1.96 10.17 1.99
CA THR A 542 -0.79 11.01 1.73
C THR A 542 -0.46 11.14 0.24
N PHE A 543 -0.79 10.13 -0.57
CA PHE A 543 -0.50 10.12 -2.00
C PHE A 543 -1.63 10.69 -2.86
N MET A 544 -2.82 10.88 -2.28
CA MET A 544 -4.02 11.30 -3.03
C MET A 544 -4.07 12.80 -3.32
N GLY A 545 -3.17 13.60 -2.77
CA GLY A 545 -3.06 15.04 -3.05
C GLY A 545 -4.35 15.85 -2.80
N GLY A 546 -5.27 15.35 -1.96
CA GLY A 546 -6.58 15.95 -1.69
C GLY A 546 -7.71 15.41 -2.58
N ALA A 547 -7.44 14.49 -3.50
CA ALA A 547 -8.45 13.84 -4.34
C ALA A 547 -9.28 12.83 -3.51
N SER A 548 -10.33 13.32 -2.86
CA SER A 548 -11.17 12.51 -1.98
C SER A 548 -11.99 11.46 -2.72
N GLU A 549 -12.23 11.64 -4.00
CA GLU A 549 -12.87 10.70 -4.90
C GLU A 549 -12.07 9.39 -5.03
N ASP A 550 -10.76 9.49 -5.09
CA ASP A 550 -9.88 8.31 -5.18
C ASP A 550 -9.98 7.45 -3.92
N LEU A 551 -10.11 8.07 -2.74
CA LEU A 551 -10.36 7.35 -1.49
C LEU A 551 -11.68 6.57 -1.55
N ILE A 552 -12.76 7.18 -2.05
CA ILE A 552 -14.06 6.52 -2.19
C ILE A 552 -13.99 5.33 -3.16
N LYS A 553 -13.30 5.48 -4.28
CA LYS A 553 -13.06 4.39 -5.24
C LYS A 553 -12.24 3.26 -4.62
N GLN A 554 -11.19 3.58 -3.87
CA GLN A 554 -10.42 2.58 -3.17
C GLN A 554 -11.25 1.81 -2.14
N ILE A 555 -12.10 2.50 -1.35
CA ILE A 555 -13.03 1.83 -0.42
C ILE A 555 -14.01 0.93 -1.18
N TYR A 556 -14.52 1.37 -2.32
CA TYR A 556 -15.38 0.55 -3.16
C TYR A 556 -14.68 -0.73 -3.63
N GLU A 557 -13.45 -0.62 -4.16
CA GLU A 557 -12.68 -1.79 -4.61
C GLU A 557 -12.37 -2.76 -3.45
N THR A 558 -12.05 -2.24 -2.26
CA THR A 558 -11.83 -3.10 -1.07
C THR A 558 -13.08 -3.90 -0.72
N ARG A 559 -14.25 -3.29 -0.81
CA ARG A 559 -15.53 -3.95 -0.49
C ARG A 559 -15.90 -5.03 -1.49
N LYS A 560 -15.59 -4.85 -2.78
CA LYS A 560 -15.76 -5.89 -3.82
C LYS A 560 -14.95 -7.16 -3.52
N MET A 561 -13.81 -7.01 -2.85
CA MET A 561 -12.90 -8.10 -2.52
C MET A 561 -13.14 -8.71 -1.13
N ASN A 562 -14.23 -8.33 -0.43
CA ASN A 562 -14.55 -8.87 0.89
C ASN A 562 -13.44 -8.73 1.94
N VAL A 563 -12.76 -7.59 1.96
CA VAL A 563 -11.83 -7.29 3.04
C VAL A 563 -12.59 -6.89 4.31
N ASN A 564 -11.94 -7.00 5.47
CA ASN A 564 -12.56 -6.76 6.78
C ASN A 564 -12.70 -5.26 7.11
N GLY A 565 -12.14 -4.39 6.29
CA GLY A 565 -12.22 -2.94 6.40
C GLY A 565 -10.99 -2.22 5.87
N VAL A 566 -10.94 -0.93 6.15
CA VAL A 566 -9.86 -0.05 5.70
C VAL A 566 -9.16 0.63 6.88
N ILE A 567 -7.88 0.92 6.73
CA ILE A 567 -7.09 1.66 7.69
C ILE A 567 -6.37 2.78 6.93
N LEU A 568 -6.66 4.03 7.27
CA LEU A 568 -6.07 5.18 6.59
C LEU A 568 -4.67 5.49 7.14
N PHE A 569 -3.71 5.69 6.29
CA PHE A 569 -2.38 6.16 6.64
C PHE A 569 -2.22 7.63 6.22
N ASP A 570 -2.16 8.54 7.14
CA ASP A 570 -2.32 8.44 8.59
C ASP A 570 -3.26 9.55 9.09
N TYR A 571 -3.48 9.65 10.39
CA TYR A 571 -4.37 10.66 10.99
C TYR A 571 -3.97 12.09 10.63
N ALA A 572 -2.66 12.39 10.65
CA ALA A 572 -2.15 13.74 10.36
C ALA A 572 -2.46 14.19 8.91
N HIS A 573 -2.59 13.25 7.99
CA HIS A 573 -2.91 13.53 6.57
C HIS A 573 -4.39 13.31 6.24
N THR A 574 -5.19 12.79 7.18
CA THR A 574 -6.63 12.63 7.02
C THR A 574 -7.35 13.97 7.29
N THR A 575 -7.22 14.90 6.35
CA THR A 575 -7.73 16.27 6.44
C THR A 575 -9.26 16.33 6.43
N ALA A 576 -9.81 17.53 6.67
CA ALA A 576 -11.26 17.79 6.63
C ALA A 576 -11.91 17.42 5.28
N VAL A 577 -11.17 17.50 4.17
CA VAL A 577 -11.65 17.07 2.84
C VAL A 577 -11.96 15.58 2.83
N TYR A 578 -11.05 14.75 3.35
CA TYR A 578 -11.26 13.31 3.43
C TYR A 578 -12.35 12.94 4.44
N THR A 579 -12.33 13.51 5.65
CA THR A 579 -13.31 13.17 6.69
C THR A 579 -14.72 13.59 6.29
N SER A 580 -14.92 14.77 5.70
CA SER A 580 -16.23 15.20 5.18
C SER A 580 -16.74 14.29 4.07
N THR A 581 -15.87 13.83 3.19
CA THR A 581 -16.22 12.88 2.12
C THR A 581 -16.60 11.52 2.69
N LEU A 582 -15.84 11.00 3.66
CA LEU A 582 -16.16 9.74 4.34
C LEU A 582 -17.50 9.82 5.09
N MET A 583 -17.79 10.95 5.74
CA MET A 583 -19.06 11.20 6.41
C MET A 583 -20.23 11.44 5.46
N ALA A 584 -19.98 11.86 4.24
CA ALA A 584 -21.02 11.90 3.18
C ALA A 584 -21.26 10.52 2.55
N SER A 585 -20.49 9.49 2.93
CA SER A 585 -20.48 8.17 2.29
C SER A 585 -20.32 7.02 3.31
N ALA A 586 -19.29 6.22 3.14
CA ALA A 586 -19.02 4.94 3.79
C ALA A 586 -18.96 4.98 5.34
N PHE A 587 -18.65 6.12 5.96
CA PHE A 587 -18.44 6.23 7.41
C PHE A 587 -19.64 6.86 8.16
N ASN A 588 -20.69 7.25 7.46
CA ASN A 588 -21.86 7.89 8.07
C ASN A 588 -22.84 6.86 8.70
N PRO A 589 -22.92 6.74 10.02
CA PRO A 589 -23.80 5.76 10.66
C PRO A 589 -25.31 6.12 10.57
N SER A 590 -25.66 7.33 10.16
CA SER A 590 -27.06 7.75 9.98
C SER A 590 -27.68 7.20 8.69
N THR A 591 -26.87 6.78 7.71
CA THR A 591 -27.33 5.97 6.59
C THR A 591 -27.64 4.59 7.17
N LYS A 592 -28.93 4.17 7.17
CA LYS A 592 -29.46 2.97 7.85
C LYS A 592 -28.47 1.79 7.84
N LYS A 593 -28.30 1.17 9.02
CA LYS A 593 -27.49 -0.06 9.24
C LYS A 593 -27.95 -1.16 8.28
N GLU A 594 -27.27 -1.34 7.19
CA GLU A 594 -27.50 -2.43 6.27
C GLU A 594 -26.54 -3.57 6.60
N LYS A 595 -27.08 -4.79 6.73
CA LYS A 595 -26.22 -5.99 6.85
C LYS A 595 -25.76 -6.36 5.46
N HIS A 596 -24.45 -6.41 5.26
CA HIS A 596 -23.87 -6.90 4.03
C HIS A 596 -24.16 -8.40 3.89
N THR A 597 -25.06 -8.77 2.98
CA THR A 597 -25.38 -10.17 2.70
C THR A 597 -24.44 -10.67 1.59
N ILE A 598 -23.17 -10.83 1.93
CA ILE A 598 -22.24 -11.56 1.07
C ILE A 598 -22.51 -13.05 1.33
N ALA A 599 -22.62 -13.85 0.28
CA ALA A 599 -22.68 -15.30 0.38
C ALA A 599 -21.47 -15.80 1.17
N GLN A 600 -21.68 -16.10 2.44
CA GLN A 600 -20.62 -16.59 3.33
C GLN A 600 -20.50 -18.09 3.14
N THR A 601 -19.31 -18.56 2.85
CA THR A 601 -18.96 -19.95 3.13
C THR A 601 -18.99 -20.15 4.65
N ASP A 602 -19.60 -21.21 5.13
CA ASP A 602 -19.93 -21.50 6.55
C ASP A 602 -18.78 -21.35 7.58
N ASN A 603 -17.54 -21.23 7.14
CA ASN A 603 -16.38 -21.09 8.01
C ASN A 603 -16.11 -19.66 8.54
N ALA A 604 -16.68 -18.63 7.90
CA ALA A 604 -16.50 -17.24 8.33
C ALA A 604 -17.34 -16.88 9.57
N GLN A 605 -18.44 -17.60 9.82
CA GLN A 605 -19.35 -17.30 10.94
C GLN A 605 -18.74 -17.60 12.32
N LYS A 606 -17.81 -18.56 12.43
CA LYS A 606 -17.22 -18.91 13.74
C LYS A 606 -16.20 -17.88 14.24
N LYS A 607 -15.51 -17.16 13.33
CA LYS A 607 -14.51 -16.13 13.70
C LYS A 607 -15.13 -14.75 13.94
N LYS A 608 -16.23 -14.38 13.28
CA LYS A 608 -16.92 -13.10 13.53
C LYS A 608 -17.36 -12.94 14.99
N LYS A 609 -17.63 -14.04 15.71
CA LYS A 609 -17.96 -14.00 17.14
C LYS A 609 -16.81 -13.49 18.02
N PHE A 610 -15.56 -13.67 17.64
CA PHE A 610 -14.40 -13.29 18.47
C PHE A 610 -14.12 -11.77 18.43
N TRP A 611 -14.38 -11.13 17.30
CA TRP A 611 -14.17 -9.68 17.12
C TRP A 611 -15.23 -8.79 17.78
N PHE A 612 -16.45 -9.33 17.94
CA PHE A 612 -17.63 -8.55 18.40
C PHE A 612 -18.17 -8.98 19.76
N LEU A 613 -17.59 -9.99 20.41
CA LEU A 613 -18.00 -10.34 21.77
C LEU A 613 -17.50 -9.27 22.76
N PRO A 614 -18.38 -8.66 23.56
CA PRO A 614 -17.95 -7.87 24.70
C PRO A 614 -17.12 -8.78 25.63
N LYS A 615 -15.92 -8.33 26.01
CA LYS A 615 -15.07 -9.03 26.98
C LYS A 615 -15.93 -9.29 28.22
N LYS A 616 -16.07 -10.57 28.63
CA LYS A 616 -16.69 -10.92 29.91
C LYS A 616 -15.98 -10.14 31.02
N LYS A 617 -16.75 -9.32 31.76
CA LYS A 617 -16.23 -8.72 33.01
C LYS A 617 -15.75 -9.87 33.89
N GLN A 618 -14.44 -9.92 34.12
CA GLN A 618 -13.92 -10.72 35.21
C GLN A 618 -14.42 -10.06 36.51
N GLU A 619 -15.38 -10.70 37.16
CA GLU A 619 -15.72 -10.35 38.53
C GLU A 619 -14.49 -10.67 39.40
N VAL A 620 -13.85 -9.62 39.86
CA VAL A 620 -12.86 -9.72 40.93
C VAL A 620 -13.63 -10.10 42.18
N LYS A 621 -13.61 -11.39 42.52
CA LYS A 621 -14.01 -11.81 43.87
C LYS A 621 -13.01 -11.22 44.86
N LYS A 622 -13.55 -10.41 45.80
CA LYS A 622 -12.83 -9.90 46.95
C LYS A 622 -12.29 -11.02 47.81
#